data_e95b24d709872860c3afde3362c9e6e7
#
_entry.id   e95b24d709872860c3afde3362c9e6e7
#
_cell.length_a   1.000
_cell.length_b   1.000
_cell.length_c   1.000
_cell.angle_alpha   90.00
_cell.angle_beta   90.00
_cell.angle_gamma   90.00
#
_symmetry.space_group_name_H-M   'P 1'
#
loop_
_entity.id
_entity.type
_entity.pdbx_description
1 polymer ?
#
loop_
_entity_poly.entity_id
_entity_poly.type
_entity_poly.pdbx_seq_one_letter_code
_entity_poly.pdbx_strand_id
1 'polypeptide(L)'
;MEKKNKIVLSVIVFFIALLCIFYISHRKTKFDKNKWDKVSHRFEMSDDLIQILEQKRLNKEKVLELLGTAAVEMEYTKDNEFSYFLKQGAIFNRGMPFTYLSIKFDDNGNYISSKIYSFEF
;
A
#
# COMPACT_ATOMS: atom_id res chain seq x y z
N MET A 1 46.91 -0.40 -19.45
CA MET A 1 46.37 -0.64 -18.12
C MET A 1 45.33 0.39 -17.67
N GLU A 2 45.51 1.64 -17.98
CA GLU A 2 44.52 2.67 -17.62
C GLU A 2 43.15 2.47 -18.25
N LYS A 3 43.05 1.98 -19.47
CA LYS A 3 41.78 1.70 -20.16
C LYS A 3 40.97 0.60 -19.48
N LYS A 4 41.61 -0.45 -18.96
CA LYS A 4 40.93 -1.54 -18.25
C LYS A 4 40.36 -1.06 -16.93
N ASN A 5 41.06 -0.20 -16.19
CA ASN A 5 40.57 0.34 -14.93
C ASN A 5 39.39 1.27 -15.12
N LYS A 6 39.38 2.06 -16.19
CA LYS A 6 38.24 2.93 -16.53
C LYS A 6 37.01 2.14 -16.91
N ILE A 7 37.16 1.06 -17.67
CA ILE A 7 36.03 0.17 -18.03
C ILE A 7 35.46 -0.52 -16.80
N VAL A 8 36.31 -1.06 -15.94
CA VAL A 8 35.88 -1.73 -14.69
C VAL A 8 35.15 -0.73 -13.78
N LEU A 9 35.69 0.47 -13.62
CA LEU A 9 35.05 1.52 -12.82
C LEU A 9 33.69 1.92 -13.39
N SER A 10 33.59 2.08 -14.71
CA SER A 10 32.33 2.40 -15.40
C SER A 10 31.27 1.31 -15.17
N VAL A 11 31.65 0.03 -15.25
CA VAL A 11 30.77 -1.10 -15.00
C VAL A 11 30.27 -1.12 -13.56
N ILE A 12 31.17 -0.87 -12.58
CA ILE A 12 30.80 -0.83 -11.18
C ILE A 12 29.81 0.29 -10.90
N VAL A 13 30.04 1.49 -11.42
CA VAL A 13 29.14 2.64 -11.27
C VAL A 13 27.77 2.33 -11.88
N PHE A 14 27.74 1.68 -13.05
CA PHE A 14 26.49 1.28 -13.71
C PHE A 14 25.69 0.29 -12.84
N PHE A 15 26.34 -0.74 -12.28
CA PHE A 15 25.69 -1.69 -11.38
C PHE A 15 25.14 -1.04 -10.12
N ILE A 16 25.90 -0.12 -9.50
CA ILE A 16 25.44 0.63 -8.33
C ILE A 16 24.20 1.46 -8.68
N ALA A 17 24.21 2.13 -9.82
CA ALA A 17 23.05 2.91 -10.28
C ALA A 17 21.82 2.03 -10.48
N LEU A 18 21.96 0.84 -11.09
CA LEU A 18 20.87 -0.11 -11.27
C LEU A 18 20.32 -0.60 -9.93
N LEU A 19 21.20 -0.92 -8.97
CA LEU A 19 20.78 -1.35 -7.63
C LEU A 19 20.03 -0.25 -6.90
N CYS A 20 20.48 1.00 -7.01
CA CYS A 20 19.79 2.15 -6.44
C CYS A 20 18.40 2.35 -7.04
N ILE A 21 18.28 2.27 -8.36
CA ILE A 21 16.99 2.37 -9.06
C ILE A 21 16.06 1.23 -8.63
N PHE A 22 16.56 0.00 -8.57
CA PHE A 22 15.80 -1.15 -8.12
C PHE A 22 15.33 -0.98 -6.68
N TYR A 23 16.19 -0.55 -5.79
CA TYR A 23 15.87 -0.30 -4.38
C TYR A 23 14.77 0.76 -4.23
N ILE A 24 14.88 1.88 -4.95
CA ILE A 24 13.88 2.95 -4.92
C ILE A 24 12.54 2.46 -5.47
N SER A 25 12.56 1.70 -6.57
CA SER A 25 11.34 1.19 -7.21
C SER A 25 10.58 0.17 -6.35
N HIS A 26 11.29 -0.59 -5.52
CA HIS A 26 10.70 -1.62 -4.66
C HIS A 26 10.63 -1.20 -3.19
N ARG A 27 10.92 0.05 -2.90
CA ARG A 27 10.88 0.56 -1.54
C ARG A 27 9.44 0.56 -1.01
N LYS A 28 9.22 -0.19 0.07
CA LYS A 28 7.99 -0.13 0.83
C LYS A 28 8.09 1.01 1.85
N THR A 29 7.10 1.88 1.83
CA THR A 29 7.06 3.04 2.71
C THR A 29 6.38 2.68 4.02
N LYS A 30 6.90 3.19 5.13
CA LYS A 30 6.25 3.04 6.43
C LYS A 30 4.96 3.85 6.47
N PHE A 31 3.98 3.35 7.22
CA PHE A 31 2.72 4.03 7.40
C PHE A 31 2.92 5.40 8.06
N ASP A 32 2.30 6.40 7.46
CA ASP A 32 2.27 7.78 7.95
C ASP A 32 0.86 8.32 7.77
N LYS A 33 0.21 8.68 8.86
CA LYS A 33 -1.16 9.17 8.86
C LYS A 33 -1.34 10.41 7.97
N ASN A 34 -0.37 11.31 7.99
CA ASN A 34 -0.43 12.52 7.18
C ASN A 34 -0.36 12.22 5.67
N LYS A 35 0.39 11.20 5.29
CA LYS A 35 0.46 10.74 3.89
C LYS A 35 -0.75 9.91 3.50
N TRP A 36 -1.37 9.22 4.46
CA TRP A 36 -2.56 8.40 4.22
C TRP A 36 -3.72 9.23 3.68
N ASP A 37 -3.87 10.47 4.11
CA ASP A 37 -4.92 11.37 3.63
C ASP A 37 -4.81 11.64 2.13
N LYS A 38 -3.63 11.46 1.54
CA LYS A 38 -3.42 11.54 0.10
C LYS A 38 -3.53 10.14 -0.50
N VAL A 39 -4.56 9.91 -1.31
CA VAL A 39 -4.84 8.60 -1.92
C VAL A 39 -3.65 8.06 -2.69
N SER A 40 -2.89 8.92 -3.38
CA SER A 40 -1.73 8.51 -4.18
C SER A 40 -0.62 7.82 -3.38
N HIS A 41 -0.57 8.00 -2.06
CA HIS A 41 0.44 7.41 -1.19
C HIS A 41 -0.03 6.17 -0.44
N ARG A 42 -1.32 5.84 -0.49
CA ARG A 42 -1.90 4.77 0.32
C ARG A 42 -1.37 3.38 -0.02
N PHE A 43 -1.25 3.08 -1.30
CA PHE A 43 -0.83 1.75 -1.73
C PHE A 43 0.57 1.40 -1.26
N GLU A 44 1.52 2.32 -1.35
CA GLU A 44 2.92 2.09 -0.98
C GLU A 44 3.13 1.78 0.51
N MET A 45 2.23 2.26 1.38
CA MET A 45 2.31 2.02 2.83
C MET A 45 1.29 1.01 3.36
N SER A 46 0.53 0.38 2.47
CA SER A 46 -0.53 -0.56 2.87
C SER A 46 0.01 -1.82 3.56
N ASP A 47 1.15 -2.36 3.12
CA ASP A 47 1.75 -3.52 3.76
C ASP A 47 2.17 -3.24 5.20
N ASP A 48 2.78 -2.09 5.45
CA ASP A 48 3.17 -1.68 6.79
C ASP A 48 1.94 -1.45 7.68
N LEU A 49 0.91 -0.83 7.11
CA LEU A 49 -0.36 -0.63 7.81
C LEU A 49 -1.00 -1.96 8.22
N ILE A 50 -1.03 -2.95 7.32
CA ILE A 50 -1.56 -4.28 7.63
C ILE A 50 -0.80 -4.91 8.81
N GLN A 51 0.52 -4.81 8.82
CA GLN A 51 1.33 -5.30 9.94
C GLN A 51 0.98 -4.61 11.26
N ILE A 52 0.78 -3.30 11.23
CA ILE A 52 0.36 -2.53 12.43
C ILE A 52 -1.00 -3.01 12.91
N LEU A 53 -1.95 -3.19 12.01
CA LEU A 53 -3.29 -3.66 12.35
C LEU A 53 -3.26 -5.06 12.99
N GLU A 54 -2.47 -5.96 12.43
CA GLU A 54 -2.32 -7.33 12.92
C GLU A 54 -1.61 -7.38 14.27
N GLN A 55 -0.54 -6.62 14.45
CA GLN A 55 0.24 -6.62 15.69
C GLN A 55 -0.49 -5.96 16.85
N LYS A 56 -1.13 -4.84 16.59
CA LYS A 56 -1.82 -4.05 17.63
C LYS A 56 -3.28 -4.42 17.81
N ARG A 57 -3.85 -5.16 16.86
CA ARG A 57 -5.26 -5.54 16.83
C ARG A 57 -6.19 -4.37 17.14
N LEU A 58 -6.06 -3.31 16.37
CA LEU A 58 -6.82 -2.10 16.55
C LEU A 58 -8.32 -2.35 16.39
N ASN A 59 -9.12 -1.84 17.32
CA ASN A 59 -10.56 -1.95 17.22
C ASN A 59 -11.12 -0.96 16.17
N LYS A 60 -12.43 -1.11 15.89
CA LYS A 60 -13.13 -0.33 14.89
C LYS A 60 -12.97 1.19 15.10
N GLU A 61 -13.09 1.66 16.35
CA GLU A 61 -12.97 3.09 16.68
C GLU A 61 -11.55 3.61 16.41
N LYS A 62 -10.53 2.85 16.82
CA LYS A 62 -9.13 3.23 16.60
C LYS A 62 -8.75 3.25 15.13
N VAL A 63 -9.30 2.34 14.34
CA VAL A 63 -9.09 2.33 12.89
C VAL A 63 -9.71 3.58 12.27
N LEU A 64 -10.90 3.98 12.68
CA LEU A 64 -11.53 5.23 12.22
C LEU A 64 -10.70 6.45 12.57
N GLU A 65 -10.16 6.50 13.79
CA GLU A 65 -9.28 7.60 14.20
C GLU A 65 -8.00 7.65 13.37
N LEU A 66 -7.43 6.50 13.07
CA LEU A 66 -6.17 6.40 12.34
C LEU A 66 -6.32 6.66 10.84
N LEU A 67 -7.33 6.07 10.22
CA LEU A 67 -7.50 6.07 8.77
C LEU A 67 -8.59 7.01 8.26
N GLY A 68 -9.44 7.47 9.14
CA GLY A 68 -10.61 8.28 8.77
C GLY A 68 -11.78 7.44 8.30
N THR A 69 -12.75 8.08 7.69
CA THR A 69 -13.97 7.44 7.22
C THR A 69 -13.67 6.50 6.04
N ALA A 70 -14.12 5.25 6.13
CA ALA A 70 -14.08 4.33 5.00
C ALA A 70 -14.93 4.86 3.84
N ALA A 71 -14.65 4.40 2.64
CA ALA A 71 -15.43 4.80 1.46
C ALA A 71 -16.86 4.25 1.57
N VAL A 72 -17.72 5.01 2.23
CA VAL A 72 -19.12 4.65 2.51
C VAL A 72 -19.96 4.55 1.23
N GLU A 73 -19.48 5.14 0.14
CA GLU A 73 -20.17 5.16 -1.14
C GLU A 73 -20.13 3.86 -1.93
N MET A 74 -19.40 2.87 -1.40
CA MET A 74 -19.29 1.58 -2.09
C MET A 74 -20.32 0.61 -1.56
N GLU A 75 -21.14 0.10 -2.46
CA GLU A 75 -22.19 -0.90 -2.19
C GLU A 75 -21.67 -2.19 -1.51
N TYR A 76 -20.37 -2.30 -1.35
CA TYR A 76 -19.69 -3.50 -0.83
C TYR A 76 -19.21 -3.37 0.60
N THR A 77 -19.46 -2.24 1.26
CA THR A 77 -19.11 -2.10 2.69
C THR A 77 -20.16 -2.79 3.53
N LYS A 78 -19.83 -3.96 4.02
CA LYS A 78 -20.65 -4.67 5.01
C LYS A 78 -20.49 -3.99 6.37
N ASP A 79 -21.46 -4.13 7.25
CA ASP A 79 -21.49 -3.43 8.54
C ASP A 79 -20.25 -3.62 9.40
N ASN A 80 -19.57 -4.78 9.29
CA ASN A 80 -18.37 -5.11 10.05
C ASN A 80 -17.11 -5.11 9.19
N GLU A 81 -17.15 -4.46 8.04
CA GLU A 81 -16.03 -4.39 7.10
C GLU A 81 -15.82 -2.97 6.62
N PHE A 82 -14.61 -2.47 6.79
CA PHE A 82 -14.20 -1.17 6.26
C PHE A 82 -13.35 -1.37 5.00
N SER A 83 -13.73 -0.70 3.93
CA SER A 83 -12.99 -0.73 2.67
C SER A 83 -12.42 0.64 2.36
N TYR A 84 -11.10 0.71 2.22
CA TYR A 84 -10.38 1.94 1.90
C TYR A 84 -9.79 1.85 0.51
N PHE A 85 -10.06 2.84 -0.32
CA PHE A 85 -9.49 2.93 -1.65
C PHE A 85 -7.96 3.13 -1.57
N LEU A 86 -7.20 2.33 -2.31
CA LEU A 86 -5.75 2.42 -2.35
C LEU A 86 -5.23 3.04 -3.63
N LYS A 87 -5.64 2.50 -4.77
CA LYS A 87 -5.21 3.01 -6.06
C LYS A 87 -6.15 2.59 -7.19
N GLN A 88 -6.10 3.34 -8.27
CA GLN A 88 -6.70 2.98 -9.54
C GLN A 88 -5.63 2.32 -10.42
N GLY A 89 -6.00 1.28 -11.15
CA GLY A 89 -5.09 0.59 -12.06
C GLY A 89 -4.72 1.41 -13.29
N ALA A 90 -3.78 0.88 -14.07
CA ALA A 90 -3.27 1.56 -15.26
C ALA A 90 -4.36 1.81 -16.30
N ILE A 91 -4.37 3.03 -16.85
CA ILE A 91 -5.36 3.54 -17.81
C ILE A 91 -5.40 2.73 -19.12
N PHE A 92 -4.34 1.97 -19.42
CA PHE A 92 -4.19 1.24 -20.67
C PHE A 92 -4.84 -0.13 -20.70
N ASN A 93 -5.29 -0.65 -19.57
CA ASN A 93 -5.98 -1.93 -19.52
C ASN A 93 -7.49 -1.70 -19.63
N ARG A 94 -8.13 -2.48 -20.47
CA ARG A 94 -9.58 -2.55 -20.55
C ARG A 94 -10.10 -3.04 -19.20
N GLY A 95 -10.80 -2.19 -18.49
CA GLY A 95 -11.18 -2.46 -17.13
C GLY A 95 -10.12 -1.88 -16.19
N MET A 96 -10.47 -0.75 -15.57
CA MET A 96 -9.62 -0.12 -14.57
C MET A 96 -9.75 -0.91 -13.27
N PRO A 97 -8.73 -1.71 -12.87
CA PRO A 97 -8.81 -2.38 -11.59
C PRO A 97 -8.72 -1.34 -10.48
N PHE A 98 -9.68 -1.35 -9.59
CA PHE A 98 -9.62 -0.58 -8.35
C PHE A 98 -9.10 -1.48 -7.25
N THR A 99 -8.12 -1.00 -6.50
CA THR A 99 -7.51 -1.74 -5.40
C THR A 99 -7.94 -1.12 -4.06
N TYR A 100 -8.39 -1.99 -3.16
CA TYR A 100 -8.92 -1.61 -1.85
C TYR A 100 -8.26 -2.39 -0.74
N LEU A 101 -8.13 -1.75 0.42
CA LEU A 101 -7.82 -2.41 1.68
C LEU A 101 -9.14 -2.69 2.40
N SER A 102 -9.41 -3.97 2.67
CA SER A 102 -10.57 -4.39 3.46
C SER A 102 -10.11 -4.80 4.86
N ILE A 103 -10.78 -4.26 5.87
CA ILE A 103 -10.53 -4.56 7.27
C ILE A 103 -11.82 -5.11 7.87
N LYS A 104 -11.76 -6.34 8.39
CA LYS A 104 -12.90 -7.01 9.01
C LYS A 104 -12.83 -6.96 10.52
N PHE A 105 -13.99 -6.73 11.13
CA PHE A 105 -14.17 -6.71 12.57
C PHE A 105 -15.25 -7.72 12.97
N ASP A 106 -15.22 -8.18 14.22
CA ASP A 106 -16.30 -8.97 14.77
C ASP A 106 -17.47 -8.07 15.21
N ASP A 107 -18.54 -8.68 15.73
CA ASP A 107 -19.74 -7.95 16.18
C ASP A 107 -19.45 -6.98 17.33
N ASN A 108 -18.38 -7.20 18.07
CA ASN A 108 -17.94 -6.35 19.19
C ASN A 108 -16.96 -5.24 18.73
N GLY A 109 -16.65 -5.17 17.44
CA GLY A 109 -15.72 -4.19 16.90
C GLY A 109 -14.24 -4.55 17.02
N ASN A 110 -13.93 -5.81 17.36
CA ASN A 110 -12.56 -6.28 17.45
C ASN A 110 -12.02 -6.68 16.08
N TYR A 111 -10.73 -6.43 15.86
CA TYR A 111 -10.06 -6.77 14.61
C TYR A 111 -10.06 -8.29 14.36
N ILE A 112 -10.43 -8.69 13.14
CA ILE A 112 -10.34 -10.07 12.69
C ILE A 112 -9.22 -10.24 11.67
N SER A 113 -9.29 -9.50 10.57
CA SER A 113 -8.35 -9.65 9.46
C SER A 113 -8.33 -8.42 8.56
N SER A 114 -7.28 -8.29 7.78
CA SER A 114 -7.20 -7.31 6.70
C SER A 114 -6.67 -7.97 5.43
N LYS A 115 -7.14 -7.47 4.29
CA LYS A 115 -6.81 -8.02 2.98
C LYS A 115 -6.83 -6.91 1.92
N ILE A 116 -5.89 -6.99 0.98
CA ILE A 116 -5.89 -6.15 -0.21
C ILE A 116 -6.56 -6.94 -1.33
N TYR A 117 -7.51 -6.33 -2.01
CA TYR A 117 -8.19 -6.94 -3.15
C TYR A 117 -8.39 -5.92 -4.27
N SER A 118 -8.53 -6.44 -5.49
CA SER A 118 -8.75 -5.63 -6.68
C SER A 118 -10.01 -6.08 -7.40
N PHE A 119 -10.76 -5.10 -7.91
CA PHE A 119 -11.88 -5.33 -8.80
C PHE A 119 -11.49 -4.93 -10.22
N GLU A 120 -11.83 -5.78 -11.18
CA GLU A 120 -11.77 -5.43 -12.60
C GLU A 120 -13.20 -5.21 -13.11
N PHE A 121 -13.37 -4.08 -13.80
CA PHE A 121 -14.62 -3.81 -14.51
C PHE A 121 -14.51 -4.16 -15.97
#